data_93b96468f600d247b225e7707c92d978
#
_entry.id   93b96468f600d247b225e7707c92d978
#
_cell.length_a   1.000
_cell.length_b   1.000
_cell.length_c   1.000
_cell.angle_alpha   90.00
_cell.angle_beta   90.00
_cell.angle_gamma   90.00
#
_symmetry.space_group_name_H-M   'P 1'
#
loop_
_entity.id
_entity.type
_entity.pdbx_description
1 polymer ?
#
loop_
_entity_poly.entity_id
_entity_poly.type
_entity_poly.pdbx_seq_one_letter_code
_entity_poly.pdbx_strand_id
1 'polypeptide(L)'
;MLQTRKPTGIPTWPMALVAGPEKTGKTYTAAQASRSEHIGRTFWLAFGEDDPDEYGAMPGARIEIVDHDGSPAGLLAAIRAASAEPMTDGKPNLIVLDSGTRLWNALSDLAQLEADQRAKAKAERYGRKAAPDGENDISMDLWNRAKTRHARIAKALHDHHGPVIITARMEETTVIVDGKPAKDGAKTWKIQTEKTLPYDVGAIVRIPERGSFQLQGVRSLRLSIGEQAQTVPDFSMELLWERMGCFDAQVSTRHQTTVLAEDIEAERVRILAELSALYDAEDRWQAIDAWWMQKTGTHLTESDDLPGLRDLASKAREQKARAAAQQTHTTPATPTTTEGEAA
;
A
#
# COMPACT_ATOMS: atom_id res chain seq x y z
N MET A 1 -22.85 -6.28 21.22
CA MET A 1 -23.94 -6.12 20.22
C MET A 1 -23.33 -6.24 18.85
N LEU A 2 -23.86 -7.08 17.93
CA LEU A 2 -23.33 -7.22 16.56
C LEU A 2 -23.59 -5.93 15.76
N GLN A 3 -22.52 -5.33 15.19
CA GLN A 3 -22.65 -4.19 14.30
C GLN A 3 -22.73 -4.69 12.86
N THR A 4 -23.72 -4.27 12.12
CA THR A 4 -23.93 -4.67 10.72
C THR A 4 -24.27 -3.46 9.86
N ARG A 5 -23.94 -3.54 8.56
CA ARG A 5 -24.41 -2.59 7.53
C ARG A 5 -24.96 -3.34 6.33
N LYS A 6 -25.91 -2.76 5.63
CA LYS A 6 -26.37 -3.28 4.34
C LYS A 6 -25.40 -2.90 3.23
N PRO A 7 -25.19 -3.76 2.20
CA PRO A 7 -24.49 -3.38 0.99
C PRO A 7 -25.16 -2.17 0.33
N THR A 8 -24.36 -1.25 -0.20
CA THR A 8 -24.88 -0.02 -0.83
C THR A 8 -25.34 -0.23 -2.28
N GLY A 9 -24.86 -1.27 -2.96
CA GLY A 9 -25.06 -1.47 -4.39
C GLY A 9 -24.30 -0.49 -5.30
N ILE A 10 -23.48 0.38 -4.71
CA ILE A 10 -22.73 1.41 -5.42
C ILE A 10 -21.38 0.84 -5.84
N PRO A 11 -20.93 1.03 -7.11
CA PRO A 11 -19.61 0.57 -7.55
C PRO A 11 -18.48 1.30 -6.82
N THR A 12 -17.32 0.66 -6.77
CA THR A 12 -16.08 1.26 -6.25
C THR A 12 -15.12 1.49 -7.40
N TRP A 13 -14.24 2.50 -7.29
CA TRP A 13 -13.15 2.66 -8.23
C TRP A 13 -12.25 1.41 -8.20
N PRO A 14 -11.91 0.81 -9.37
CA PRO A 14 -11.13 -0.41 -9.38
C PRO A 14 -9.65 -0.14 -9.15
N MET A 15 -8.97 -1.11 -8.53
CA MET A 15 -7.55 -1.33 -8.73
C MET A 15 -7.41 -2.22 -9.96
N ALA A 16 -6.75 -1.74 -11.00
CA ALA A 16 -6.60 -2.45 -12.28
C ALA A 16 -5.14 -2.89 -12.50
N LEU A 17 -4.97 -4.13 -12.95
CA LEU A 17 -3.68 -4.68 -13.37
C LEU A 17 -3.60 -4.63 -14.91
N VAL A 18 -2.70 -3.81 -15.44
CA VAL A 18 -2.44 -3.67 -16.89
C VAL A 18 -1.18 -4.45 -17.23
N ALA A 19 -1.34 -5.59 -17.87
CA ALA A 19 -0.25 -6.52 -18.13
C ALA A 19 0.00 -6.76 -19.63
N GLY A 20 1.27 -6.88 -20.02
CA GLY A 20 1.62 -7.16 -21.41
C GLY A 20 3.12 -7.36 -21.58
N PRO A 21 3.52 -7.90 -22.74
CA PRO A 21 4.92 -7.97 -23.14
C PRO A 21 5.59 -6.61 -23.23
N GLU A 22 6.85 -6.61 -23.60
CA GLU A 22 7.65 -5.41 -23.80
C GLU A 22 7.03 -4.50 -24.88
N LYS A 23 7.02 -3.18 -24.62
CA LYS A 23 6.62 -2.11 -25.59
C LYS A 23 5.20 -2.22 -26.17
N THR A 24 4.31 -2.96 -25.51
CA THR A 24 2.91 -3.08 -25.94
C THR A 24 2.03 -1.88 -25.58
N GLY A 25 2.53 -0.93 -24.77
CA GLY A 25 1.82 0.31 -24.44
C GLY A 25 1.20 0.35 -23.03
N LYS A 26 1.67 -0.47 -22.08
CA LYS A 26 1.20 -0.46 -20.68
C LYS A 26 1.29 0.91 -20.03
N THR A 27 2.49 1.49 -20.00
CA THR A 27 2.77 2.81 -19.46
C THR A 27 1.98 3.90 -20.20
N TYR A 28 1.90 3.83 -21.53
CA TYR A 28 1.08 4.74 -22.32
C TYR A 28 -0.41 4.68 -21.94
N THR A 29 -0.96 3.49 -21.73
CA THR A 29 -2.36 3.31 -21.31
C THR A 29 -2.61 3.93 -19.94
N ALA A 30 -1.67 3.79 -18.99
CA ALA A 30 -1.74 4.42 -17.70
C ALA A 30 -1.63 5.95 -17.79
N ALA A 31 -0.71 6.48 -18.60
CA ALA A 31 -0.57 7.90 -18.85
C ALA A 31 -1.82 8.51 -19.52
N GLN A 32 -2.43 7.78 -20.45
CA GLN A 32 -3.66 8.17 -21.11
C GLN A 32 -4.82 8.31 -20.11
N ALA A 33 -4.87 7.45 -19.08
CA ALA A 33 -5.87 7.50 -18.02
C ALA A 33 -5.82 8.81 -17.21
N SER A 34 -4.64 9.43 -17.06
CA SER A 34 -4.50 10.72 -16.35
C SER A 34 -5.26 11.88 -17.00
N ARG A 35 -5.68 11.72 -18.27
CA ARG A 35 -6.40 12.75 -19.02
C ARG A 35 -7.89 12.76 -18.73
N SER A 36 -8.43 11.71 -18.11
CA SER A 36 -9.86 11.58 -17.85
C SER A 36 -10.37 12.74 -17.02
N GLU A 37 -11.44 13.39 -17.46
CA GLU A 37 -12.08 14.49 -16.73
C GLU A 37 -12.69 14.06 -15.39
N HIS A 38 -12.88 12.76 -15.18
CA HIS A 38 -13.38 12.16 -13.95
C HIS A 38 -12.31 11.97 -12.87
N ILE A 39 -11.03 12.24 -13.20
CA ILE A 39 -9.88 12.12 -12.31
C ILE A 39 -9.35 13.49 -11.93
N GLY A 40 -8.94 13.66 -10.68
CA GLY A 40 -8.23 14.84 -10.20
C GLY A 40 -6.76 14.84 -10.61
N ARG A 41 -5.86 14.65 -9.63
CA ARG A 41 -4.42 14.49 -9.84
C ARG A 41 -4.09 13.03 -10.15
N THR A 42 -2.97 12.79 -10.80
CA THR A 42 -2.43 11.44 -11.00
C THR A 42 -1.06 11.34 -10.34
N PHE A 43 -0.96 10.55 -9.28
CA PHE A 43 0.28 10.27 -8.58
C PHE A 43 0.97 9.06 -9.21
N TRP A 44 2.11 9.31 -9.84
CA TRP A 44 2.89 8.27 -10.51
C TRP A 44 4.07 7.83 -9.65
N LEU A 45 4.10 6.55 -9.33
CA LEU A 45 5.18 5.90 -8.59
C LEU A 45 5.94 5.01 -9.59
N ALA A 46 7.05 5.53 -10.13
CA ALA A 46 7.96 4.79 -10.99
C ALA A 46 8.84 3.89 -10.11
N PHE A 47 8.68 2.58 -10.19
CA PHE A 47 9.47 1.65 -9.39
C PHE A 47 10.23 0.67 -10.29
N GLY A 48 11.54 0.92 -10.43
CA GLY A 48 12.43 0.12 -11.27
C GLY A 48 12.17 0.21 -12.77
N GLU A 49 11.40 1.17 -13.21
CA GLU A 49 11.16 1.56 -14.60
C GLU A 49 11.56 3.05 -14.74
N ASP A 50 11.66 3.52 -15.98
CA ASP A 50 11.97 4.93 -16.24
C ASP A 50 10.81 5.84 -15.84
N ASP A 51 11.12 7.08 -15.46
CA ASP A 51 10.13 8.10 -15.14
C ASP A 51 9.28 8.43 -16.38
N PRO A 52 8.00 8.76 -16.16
CA PRO A 52 7.06 9.06 -17.25
C PRO A 52 7.17 10.49 -17.78
N ASP A 53 8.32 11.14 -17.68
CA ASP A 53 8.53 12.56 -18.04
C ASP A 53 8.04 12.91 -19.44
N GLU A 54 8.31 12.04 -20.43
CA GLU A 54 7.88 12.25 -21.80
C GLU A 54 6.35 12.35 -21.94
N TYR A 55 5.61 11.65 -21.07
CA TYR A 55 4.14 11.70 -21.08
C TYR A 55 3.57 13.01 -20.53
N GLY A 56 4.37 13.85 -19.90
CA GLY A 56 4.01 15.22 -19.56
C GLY A 56 3.69 16.09 -20.78
N ALA A 57 4.23 15.74 -21.95
CA ALA A 57 3.91 16.38 -23.22
C ALA A 57 2.55 15.93 -23.82
N MET A 58 1.91 14.92 -23.25
CA MET A 58 0.60 14.44 -23.74
C MET A 58 -0.48 15.48 -23.41
N PRO A 59 -1.22 16.00 -24.41
CA PRO A 59 -2.24 17.02 -24.16
C PRO A 59 -3.29 16.57 -23.14
N GLY A 60 -3.46 17.33 -22.06
CA GLY A 60 -4.40 17.03 -20.98
C GLY A 60 -3.92 16.01 -19.95
N ALA A 61 -2.67 15.54 -20.03
CA ALA A 61 -2.09 14.71 -18.98
C ALA A 61 -1.97 15.50 -17.65
N ARG A 62 -2.31 14.86 -16.54
CA ARG A 62 -2.20 15.42 -15.18
C ARG A 62 -1.39 14.47 -14.31
N ILE A 63 -0.13 14.30 -14.67
CA ILE A 63 0.82 13.38 -14.02
C ILE A 63 1.69 14.17 -13.06
N GLU A 64 1.81 13.70 -11.85
CA GLU A 64 2.77 14.16 -10.84
C GLU A 64 3.61 12.95 -10.41
N ILE A 65 4.92 13.02 -10.67
CA ILE A 65 5.86 11.96 -10.29
C ILE A 65 6.09 12.08 -8.78
N VAL A 66 5.91 10.98 -8.08
CA VAL A 66 6.12 10.92 -6.63
C VAL A 66 7.51 10.41 -6.34
N ASP A 67 8.34 11.26 -5.75
CA ASP A 67 9.69 10.89 -5.34
C ASP A 67 9.68 9.86 -4.20
N HIS A 68 10.56 8.87 -4.30
CA HIS A 68 10.84 7.89 -3.24
C HIS A 68 12.27 7.37 -3.37
N ASP A 69 12.81 6.77 -2.30
CA ASP A 69 14.20 6.30 -2.21
C ASP A 69 14.50 5.01 -2.99
N GLY A 70 13.55 4.50 -3.76
CA GLY A 70 13.68 3.24 -4.51
C GLY A 70 13.56 1.98 -3.65
N SER A 71 13.41 2.09 -2.34
CA SER A 71 13.17 0.94 -1.47
C SER A 71 11.67 0.57 -1.43
N PRO A 72 11.31 -0.70 -1.17
CA PRO A 72 9.92 -1.08 -0.93
C PRO A 72 9.27 -0.35 0.26
N ALA A 73 10.06 0.04 1.26
CA ALA A 73 9.58 0.82 2.42
C ALA A 73 9.27 2.27 2.02
N GLY A 74 10.15 2.91 1.26
CA GLY A 74 9.94 4.24 0.70
C GLY A 74 8.75 4.27 -0.25
N LEU A 75 8.61 3.27 -1.12
CA LEU A 75 7.44 3.11 -1.98
C LEU A 75 6.14 3.02 -1.16
N LEU A 76 6.10 2.22 -0.09
CA LEU A 76 4.94 2.11 0.79
C LEU A 76 4.59 3.46 1.45
N ALA A 77 5.60 4.20 1.90
CA ALA A 77 5.41 5.54 2.47
C ALA A 77 4.86 6.52 1.43
N ALA A 78 5.39 6.50 0.20
CA ALA A 78 4.93 7.33 -0.91
C ALA A 78 3.47 7.02 -1.32
N ILE A 79 3.09 5.73 -1.39
CA ILE A 79 1.70 5.32 -1.65
C ILE A 79 0.76 5.85 -0.55
N ARG A 80 1.15 5.73 0.72
CA ARG A 80 0.34 6.22 1.84
C ARG A 80 0.19 7.74 1.81
N ALA A 81 1.25 8.47 1.49
CA ALA A 81 1.22 9.91 1.33
C ALA A 81 0.28 10.32 0.17
N ALA A 82 0.43 9.72 -1.01
CA ALA A 82 -0.43 9.96 -2.15
C ALA A 82 -1.91 9.63 -1.87
N SER A 83 -2.16 8.55 -1.10
CA SER A 83 -3.53 8.16 -0.71
C SER A 83 -4.17 9.10 0.31
N ALA A 84 -3.36 9.82 1.09
CA ALA A 84 -3.82 10.82 2.06
C ALA A 84 -4.14 12.18 1.43
N GLU A 85 -3.70 12.42 0.19
CA GLU A 85 -4.01 13.66 -0.52
C GLU A 85 -5.53 13.80 -0.75
N PRO A 86 -6.09 14.98 -0.51
CA PRO A 86 -7.51 15.21 -0.71
C PRO A 86 -7.91 15.08 -2.19
N MET A 87 -9.18 14.78 -2.42
CA MET A 87 -9.77 14.84 -3.77
C MET A 87 -9.58 16.22 -4.36
N THR A 88 -9.34 16.29 -5.66
CA THR A 88 -9.15 17.54 -6.41
C THR A 88 -10.47 17.90 -7.11
N ASP A 89 -11.05 19.04 -6.77
CA ASP A 89 -12.34 19.50 -7.33
C ASP A 89 -13.48 18.45 -7.21
N GLY A 90 -13.49 17.71 -6.09
CA GLY A 90 -14.47 16.65 -5.85
C GLY A 90 -14.23 15.36 -6.67
N LYS A 91 -13.13 15.29 -7.43
CA LYS A 91 -12.74 14.13 -8.24
C LYS A 91 -11.67 13.31 -7.50
N PRO A 92 -11.74 11.96 -7.57
CA PRO A 92 -10.74 11.11 -6.96
C PRO A 92 -9.39 11.25 -7.68
N ASN A 93 -8.30 11.12 -6.92
CA ASN A 93 -6.98 11.06 -7.50
C ASN A 93 -6.69 9.64 -8.02
N LEU A 94 -5.91 9.53 -9.08
CA LEU A 94 -5.42 8.27 -9.63
C LEU A 94 -4.04 7.97 -9.04
N ILE A 95 -3.79 6.73 -8.63
CA ILE A 95 -2.45 6.23 -8.34
C ILE A 95 -2.02 5.27 -9.45
N VAL A 96 -0.82 5.49 -9.99
CA VAL A 96 -0.16 4.58 -10.94
C VAL A 96 1.09 4.01 -10.30
N LEU A 97 1.20 2.68 -10.22
CA LEU A 97 2.43 1.97 -9.87
C LEU A 97 3.03 1.34 -11.13
N ASP A 98 4.14 1.85 -11.58
CA ASP A 98 4.89 1.35 -12.73
C ASP A 98 6.31 0.92 -12.30
N SER A 99 6.58 -0.39 -11.98
CA SER A 99 5.72 -1.54 -12.22
C SER A 99 5.65 -2.51 -11.02
N GLY A 100 4.55 -3.21 -10.93
CA GLY A 100 4.37 -4.32 -9.98
C GLY A 100 5.35 -5.49 -10.21
N THR A 101 5.82 -5.69 -11.45
CA THR A 101 6.87 -6.68 -11.75
C THR A 101 8.17 -6.33 -11.08
N ARG A 102 8.63 -5.08 -11.20
CA ARG A 102 9.88 -4.62 -10.58
C ARG A 102 9.79 -4.63 -9.05
N LEU A 103 8.62 -4.29 -8.52
CA LEU A 103 8.37 -4.41 -7.09
C LEU A 103 8.58 -5.85 -6.60
N TRP A 104 7.99 -6.84 -7.29
CA TRP A 104 8.17 -8.24 -6.90
C TRP A 104 9.62 -8.72 -7.03
N ASN A 105 10.31 -8.31 -8.10
CA ASN A 105 11.72 -8.62 -8.28
C ASN A 105 12.56 -8.03 -7.13
N ALA A 106 12.39 -6.77 -6.78
CA ALA A 106 13.13 -6.14 -5.68
C ALA A 106 12.88 -6.83 -4.33
N LEU A 107 11.66 -7.28 -4.06
CA LEU A 107 11.36 -8.03 -2.84
C LEU A 107 11.99 -9.43 -2.85
N SER A 108 12.08 -10.07 -4.01
CA SER A 108 12.77 -11.36 -4.19
C SER A 108 14.29 -11.21 -4.02
N ASP A 109 14.86 -10.15 -4.59
CA ASP A 109 16.29 -9.83 -4.47
C ASP A 109 16.67 -9.54 -3.01
N LEU A 110 15.82 -8.82 -2.27
CA LEU A 110 16.01 -8.62 -0.83
C LEU A 110 15.99 -9.95 -0.04
N ALA A 111 15.09 -10.86 -0.40
CA ALA A 111 15.05 -12.18 0.24
C ALA A 111 16.31 -13.00 -0.06
N GLN A 112 16.85 -12.91 -1.30
CA GLN A 112 18.11 -13.55 -1.67
C GLN A 112 19.29 -12.94 -0.90
N LEU A 113 19.36 -11.61 -0.81
CA LEU A 113 20.41 -10.93 -0.04
C LEU A 113 20.41 -11.35 1.44
N GLU A 114 19.22 -11.44 2.06
CA GLU A 114 19.08 -11.93 3.44
C GLU A 114 19.52 -13.40 3.57
N ALA A 115 19.24 -14.25 2.57
CA ALA A 115 19.68 -15.65 2.53
C ALA A 115 21.21 -15.76 2.46
N ASP A 116 21.83 -14.98 1.58
CA ASP A 116 23.28 -14.95 1.41
C ASP A 116 24.00 -14.47 2.69
N GLN A 117 23.47 -13.42 3.34
CA GLN A 117 24.00 -12.93 4.61
C GLN A 117 23.91 -13.98 5.71
N ARG A 118 22.78 -14.71 5.83
CA ARG A 118 22.62 -15.81 6.78
C ARG A 118 23.59 -16.96 6.50
N ALA A 119 23.78 -17.30 5.22
CA ALA A 119 24.71 -18.35 4.82
C ALA A 119 26.16 -18.00 5.16
N LYS A 120 26.57 -16.75 4.92
CA LYS A 120 27.92 -16.25 5.30
C LYS A 120 28.11 -16.30 6.81
N ALA A 121 27.20 -15.75 7.60
CA ALA A 121 27.28 -15.77 9.06
C ALA A 121 27.34 -17.20 9.63
N LYS A 122 26.56 -18.13 9.04
CA LYS A 122 26.58 -19.54 9.41
C LYS A 122 27.92 -20.20 9.04
N ALA A 123 28.45 -19.91 7.86
CA ALA A 123 29.72 -20.46 7.40
C ALA A 123 30.88 -20.00 8.29
N GLU A 124 30.95 -18.71 8.63
CA GLU A 124 31.95 -18.15 9.56
C GLU A 124 31.85 -18.82 10.92
N ARG A 125 30.66 -18.98 11.49
CA ARG A 125 30.45 -19.61 12.79
C ARG A 125 30.97 -21.06 12.85
N TYR A 126 30.91 -21.79 11.73
CA TYR A 126 31.30 -23.20 11.67
C TYR A 126 32.60 -23.43 10.93
N GLY A 127 33.41 -22.39 10.62
CA GLY A 127 34.66 -22.49 9.90
C GLY A 127 34.51 -23.12 8.50
N ARG A 128 33.38 -22.89 7.82
CA ARG A 128 33.09 -23.42 6.49
C ARG A 128 33.06 -22.28 5.47
N LYS A 129 33.08 -22.63 4.18
CA LYS A 129 32.91 -21.67 3.10
C LYS A 129 31.42 -21.62 2.71
N ALA A 130 30.83 -20.41 2.62
CA ALA A 130 29.49 -20.22 2.08
C ALA A 130 29.47 -20.43 0.55
N ALA A 131 28.34 -20.77 -0.02
CA ALA A 131 28.14 -20.69 -1.46
C ALA A 131 28.26 -19.22 -1.95
N PRO A 132 28.55 -18.99 -3.23
CA PRO A 132 28.53 -17.64 -3.82
C PRO A 132 27.21 -16.93 -3.58
N ASP A 133 27.23 -15.59 -3.62
CA ASP A 133 26.03 -14.79 -3.53
C ASP A 133 25.08 -15.10 -4.69
N GLY A 134 23.79 -15.20 -4.39
CA GLY A 134 22.75 -15.58 -5.35
C GLY A 134 22.54 -17.10 -5.51
N GLU A 135 23.42 -17.94 -4.94
CA GLU A 135 23.32 -19.41 -5.03
C GLU A 135 22.79 -20.06 -3.74
N ASN A 136 22.60 -19.26 -2.67
CA ASN A 136 22.08 -19.79 -1.42
C ASN A 136 20.55 -19.93 -1.47
N ASP A 137 20.03 -21.03 -0.95
CA ASP A 137 18.60 -21.29 -0.89
C ASP A 137 17.89 -20.25 -0.03
N ILE A 138 16.86 -19.65 -0.58
CA ILE A 138 15.96 -18.74 0.15
C ILE A 138 15.00 -19.59 0.99
N SER A 139 15.13 -19.51 2.31
CA SER A 139 14.29 -20.24 3.24
C SER A 139 12.83 -19.74 3.20
N MET A 140 11.89 -20.58 3.64
CA MET A 140 10.45 -20.30 3.60
C MET A 140 10.09 -19.03 4.40
N ASP A 141 10.77 -18.77 5.51
CA ASP A 141 10.54 -17.56 6.31
C ASP A 141 10.92 -16.27 5.56
N LEU A 142 11.98 -16.29 4.76
CA LEU A 142 12.37 -15.16 3.92
C LEU A 142 11.38 -14.93 2.78
N TRP A 143 10.89 -16.00 2.14
CA TRP A 143 9.80 -15.89 1.18
C TRP A 143 8.52 -15.34 1.81
N ASN A 144 8.18 -15.74 3.03
CA ASN A 144 7.02 -15.25 3.74
C ASN A 144 7.17 -13.75 4.05
N ARG A 145 8.38 -13.27 4.42
CA ARG A 145 8.66 -11.84 4.60
C ARG A 145 8.49 -11.05 3.30
N ALA A 146 9.00 -11.54 2.18
CA ALA A 146 8.82 -10.90 0.88
C ALA A 146 7.33 -10.76 0.52
N LYS A 147 6.55 -11.84 0.71
CA LYS A 147 5.08 -11.82 0.49
C LYS A 147 4.37 -10.85 1.44
N THR A 148 4.76 -10.80 2.70
CA THR A 148 4.16 -9.87 3.66
C THR A 148 4.44 -8.42 3.27
N ARG A 149 5.66 -8.09 2.86
CA ARG A 149 6.02 -6.75 2.35
C ARG A 149 5.19 -6.40 1.11
N HIS A 150 5.04 -7.34 0.16
CA HIS A 150 4.18 -7.15 -1.00
C HIS A 150 2.73 -6.92 -0.62
N ALA A 151 2.17 -7.75 0.27
CA ALA A 151 0.78 -7.63 0.73
C ALA A 151 0.49 -6.28 1.40
N ARG A 152 1.47 -5.69 2.12
CA ARG A 152 1.34 -4.34 2.69
C ARG A 152 1.21 -3.25 1.62
N ILE A 153 2.01 -3.35 0.57
CA ILE A 153 1.95 -2.41 -0.55
C ILE A 153 0.63 -2.57 -1.31
N ALA A 154 0.24 -3.81 -1.61
CA ALA A 154 -1.03 -4.11 -2.25
C ALA A 154 -2.23 -3.60 -1.42
N LYS A 155 -2.17 -3.77 -0.08
CA LYS A 155 -3.19 -3.23 0.83
C LYS A 155 -3.24 -1.70 0.80
N ALA A 156 -2.10 -1.02 0.83
CA ALA A 156 -2.06 0.44 0.78
C ALA A 156 -2.66 0.98 -0.52
N LEU A 157 -2.37 0.34 -1.66
CA LEU A 157 -3.00 0.66 -2.95
C LEU A 157 -4.51 0.35 -2.93
N HIS A 158 -4.92 -0.76 -2.31
CA HIS A 158 -6.33 -1.10 -2.18
C HIS A 158 -7.10 -0.13 -1.30
N ASP A 159 -6.49 0.42 -0.26
CA ASP A 159 -7.12 1.36 0.67
C ASP A 159 -7.27 2.78 0.06
N HIS A 160 -6.62 3.07 -1.05
CA HIS A 160 -6.80 4.33 -1.77
C HIS A 160 -8.25 4.53 -2.23
N HIS A 161 -8.81 5.74 -2.05
CA HIS A 161 -10.22 6.03 -2.34
C HIS A 161 -10.53 6.28 -3.81
N GLY A 162 -9.52 6.37 -4.67
CA GLY A 162 -9.63 6.56 -6.12
C GLY A 162 -9.25 5.30 -6.92
N PRO A 163 -9.19 5.42 -8.25
CA PRO A 163 -8.68 4.36 -9.11
C PRO A 163 -7.20 4.13 -8.89
N VAL A 164 -6.77 2.88 -9.11
CA VAL A 164 -5.36 2.49 -9.10
C VAL A 164 -5.06 1.72 -10.37
N ILE A 165 -3.92 2.01 -10.99
CA ILE A 165 -3.38 1.24 -12.12
C ILE A 165 -2.03 0.68 -11.69
N ILE A 166 -1.86 -0.63 -11.84
CA ILE A 166 -0.58 -1.31 -11.64
C ILE A 166 -0.18 -1.88 -12.98
N THR A 167 0.98 -1.49 -13.51
CA THR A 167 1.52 -2.12 -14.72
C THR A 167 2.30 -3.38 -14.37
N ALA A 168 2.31 -4.35 -15.27
CA ALA A 168 3.09 -5.57 -15.10
C ALA A 168 3.58 -6.12 -16.44
N ARG A 169 4.71 -6.81 -16.40
CA ARG A 169 5.24 -7.53 -17.56
C ARG A 169 4.57 -8.88 -17.68
N MET A 170 4.48 -9.36 -18.91
CA MET A 170 4.09 -10.74 -19.21
C MET A 170 5.24 -11.45 -19.90
N GLU A 171 5.42 -12.70 -19.54
CA GLU A 171 6.37 -13.61 -20.19
C GLU A 171 5.63 -14.80 -20.80
N GLU A 172 6.15 -15.29 -21.89
CA GLU A 172 5.68 -16.51 -22.48
C GLU A 172 6.34 -17.70 -21.76
N THR A 173 5.53 -18.57 -21.20
CA THR A 173 5.97 -19.76 -20.47
C THR A 173 5.42 -21.02 -21.11
N THR A 174 6.15 -22.14 -21.00
CA THR A 174 5.67 -23.43 -21.44
C THR A 174 4.51 -23.90 -20.54
N VAL A 175 3.45 -24.42 -21.16
CA VAL A 175 2.35 -25.03 -20.42
C VAL A 175 2.86 -26.32 -19.75
N ILE A 176 2.60 -26.45 -18.45
CA ILE A 176 2.94 -27.64 -17.68
C ILE A 176 1.67 -28.47 -17.51
N VAL A 177 1.71 -29.73 -17.97
CA VAL A 177 0.64 -30.73 -17.80
C VAL A 177 1.22 -31.89 -16.99
N ASP A 178 0.60 -32.22 -15.87
CA ASP A 178 1.04 -33.29 -14.96
C ASP A 178 2.54 -33.16 -14.53
N GLY A 179 2.98 -31.92 -14.27
CA GLY A 179 4.34 -31.62 -13.82
C GLY A 179 5.41 -31.70 -14.93
N LYS A 180 5.03 -31.85 -16.19
CA LYS A 180 5.92 -31.92 -17.35
C LYS A 180 5.52 -30.88 -18.41
N PRO A 181 6.49 -30.38 -19.21
CA PRO A 181 6.16 -29.56 -20.36
C PRO A 181 5.15 -30.25 -21.28
N ALA A 182 4.17 -29.49 -21.77
CA ALA A 182 3.20 -29.99 -22.74
C ALA A 182 3.91 -30.55 -23.97
N LYS A 183 3.48 -31.76 -24.43
CA LYS A 183 4.15 -32.50 -25.51
C LYS A 183 4.09 -31.81 -26.86
N ASP A 184 3.08 -30.94 -27.06
CA ASP A 184 2.86 -30.13 -28.26
C ASP A 184 3.65 -28.80 -28.23
N GLY A 185 4.44 -28.55 -27.17
CA GLY A 185 5.18 -27.32 -27.00
C GLY A 185 4.28 -26.11 -26.71
N ALA A 186 3.04 -26.34 -26.27
CA ALA A 186 2.10 -25.27 -25.99
C ALA A 186 2.68 -24.26 -25.01
N LYS A 187 2.46 -22.97 -25.30
CA LYS A 187 2.91 -21.85 -24.50
C LYS A 187 1.73 -21.08 -23.95
N THR A 188 1.92 -20.42 -22.84
CA THR A 188 0.93 -19.54 -22.22
C THR A 188 1.61 -18.27 -21.71
N TRP A 189 0.86 -17.19 -21.62
CA TRP A 189 1.32 -15.94 -21.07
C TRP A 189 1.09 -15.91 -19.57
N LYS A 190 2.15 -15.63 -18.82
CA LYS A 190 2.13 -15.47 -17.36
C LYS A 190 2.47 -14.03 -16.98
N ILE A 191 1.68 -13.44 -16.10
CA ILE A 191 1.94 -12.12 -15.54
C ILE A 191 3.06 -12.26 -14.49
N GLN A 192 4.10 -11.45 -14.63
CA GLN A 192 5.26 -11.42 -13.74
C GLN A 192 5.00 -10.51 -12.53
N THR A 193 4.27 -11.03 -11.56
CA THR A 193 4.01 -10.37 -10.26
C THR A 193 3.99 -11.39 -9.15
N GLU A 194 3.83 -10.96 -7.91
CA GLU A 194 3.41 -11.87 -6.84
C GLU A 194 2.11 -12.56 -7.23
N LYS A 195 2.04 -13.87 -7.05
CA LYS A 195 0.99 -14.73 -7.62
C LYS A 195 -0.43 -14.42 -7.10
N THR A 196 -0.56 -13.73 -5.98
CA THR A 196 -1.87 -13.39 -5.40
C THR A 196 -2.38 -12.03 -5.89
N LEU A 197 -1.54 -11.16 -6.43
CA LEU A 197 -1.95 -9.84 -6.91
C LEU A 197 -3.15 -9.87 -7.90
N PRO A 198 -3.23 -10.81 -8.87
CA PRO A 198 -4.40 -10.91 -9.75
C PRO A 198 -5.73 -11.15 -9.03
N TYR A 199 -5.73 -11.72 -7.82
CA TYR A 199 -6.94 -11.91 -7.02
C TYR A 199 -7.34 -10.64 -6.24
N ASP A 200 -6.38 -9.77 -5.94
CA ASP A 200 -6.61 -8.53 -5.19
C ASP A 200 -7.17 -7.41 -6.06
N VAL A 201 -6.91 -7.46 -7.37
CA VAL A 201 -7.36 -6.42 -8.32
C VAL A 201 -8.82 -6.55 -8.72
N GLY A 202 -9.45 -5.41 -9.04
CA GLY A 202 -10.82 -5.35 -9.54
C GLY A 202 -10.96 -5.57 -11.05
N ALA A 203 -9.87 -5.43 -11.80
CA ALA A 203 -9.84 -5.66 -13.24
C ALA A 203 -8.44 -6.10 -13.71
N ILE A 204 -8.39 -7.00 -14.69
CA ILE A 204 -7.16 -7.42 -15.36
C ILE A 204 -7.30 -7.10 -16.84
N VAL A 205 -6.43 -6.21 -17.31
CA VAL A 205 -6.31 -5.80 -18.70
C VAL A 205 -5.02 -6.38 -19.28
N ARG A 206 -5.11 -7.17 -20.32
CA ARG A 206 -3.96 -7.71 -21.04
C ARG A 206 -3.76 -6.93 -22.33
N ILE A 207 -2.51 -6.62 -22.65
CA ILE A 207 -2.11 -6.00 -23.91
C ILE A 207 -1.13 -6.97 -24.57
N PRO A 208 -1.62 -8.02 -25.28
CA PRO A 208 -0.75 -9.02 -25.90
C PRO A 208 0.15 -8.43 -26.96
N GLU A 209 -0.34 -7.45 -27.69
CA GLU A 209 0.39 -6.69 -28.70
C GLU A 209 -0.10 -5.24 -28.75
N ARG A 210 0.67 -4.36 -29.35
CA ARG A 210 0.34 -2.94 -29.42
C ARG A 210 -1.00 -2.72 -30.12
N GLY A 211 -1.92 -2.03 -29.41
CA GLY A 211 -3.26 -1.71 -29.91
C GLY A 211 -4.29 -2.84 -29.70
N SER A 212 -3.89 -4.00 -29.17
CA SER A 212 -4.79 -5.10 -28.85
C SER A 212 -5.01 -5.15 -27.35
N PHE A 213 -6.27 -5.01 -26.92
CA PHE A 213 -6.63 -5.01 -25.49
C PHE A 213 -7.61 -6.12 -25.19
N GLN A 214 -7.37 -6.82 -24.10
CA GLN A 214 -8.19 -7.92 -23.65
C GLN A 214 -8.54 -7.73 -22.17
N LEU A 215 -9.81 -7.86 -21.81
CA LEU A 215 -10.25 -8.00 -20.43
C LEU A 215 -10.23 -9.47 -20.04
N GLN A 216 -9.41 -9.85 -19.07
CA GLN A 216 -9.30 -11.22 -18.58
C GLN A 216 -10.17 -11.47 -17.34
N GLY A 217 -10.37 -10.46 -16.49
CA GLY A 217 -11.19 -10.55 -15.29
C GLY A 217 -11.70 -9.17 -14.88
N VAL A 218 -12.94 -9.08 -14.46
CA VAL A 218 -13.55 -7.84 -13.94
C VAL A 218 -14.47 -8.18 -12.77
N ARG A 219 -14.29 -7.49 -11.66
CA ARG A 219 -15.19 -7.55 -10.51
C ARG A 219 -16.25 -6.44 -10.64
N SER A 220 -17.31 -6.70 -11.38
CA SER A 220 -18.43 -5.76 -11.56
C SER A 220 -19.73 -6.51 -11.81
N LEU A 221 -20.83 -5.99 -11.29
CA LEU A 221 -22.18 -6.46 -11.66
C LEU A 221 -22.69 -5.75 -12.93
N ARG A 222 -22.07 -4.66 -13.34
CA ARG A 222 -22.48 -3.86 -14.52
C ARG A 222 -21.72 -4.27 -15.79
N LEU A 223 -20.55 -4.86 -15.65
CA LEU A 223 -19.73 -5.34 -16.76
C LEU A 223 -19.46 -6.82 -16.56
N SER A 224 -20.12 -7.66 -17.36
CA SER A 224 -19.90 -9.11 -17.37
C SER A 224 -18.96 -9.44 -18.53
N ILE A 225 -17.95 -10.26 -18.24
CA ILE A 225 -17.09 -10.89 -19.22
C ILE A 225 -17.18 -12.41 -19.08
N GLY A 226 -16.98 -13.13 -20.19
CA GLY A 226 -16.98 -14.58 -20.17
C GLY A 226 -15.76 -15.16 -19.45
N GLU A 227 -15.68 -16.51 -19.40
CA GLU A 227 -14.54 -17.23 -18.79
C GLU A 227 -13.21 -16.97 -19.52
N GLN A 228 -13.27 -16.66 -20.81
CA GLN A 228 -12.10 -16.35 -21.62
C GLN A 228 -11.88 -14.84 -21.68
N ALA A 229 -10.61 -14.44 -21.86
CA ALA A 229 -10.25 -13.07 -22.08
C ALA A 229 -10.97 -12.50 -23.32
N GLN A 230 -11.67 -11.39 -23.14
CA GLN A 230 -12.48 -10.74 -24.17
C GLN A 230 -11.71 -9.57 -24.79
N THR A 231 -11.53 -9.58 -26.11
CA THR A 231 -10.97 -8.42 -26.83
C THR A 231 -11.93 -7.23 -26.79
N VAL A 232 -11.39 -6.07 -26.46
CA VAL A 232 -12.14 -4.81 -26.41
C VAL A 232 -11.53 -3.83 -27.42
N PRO A 233 -12.22 -3.58 -28.55
CA PRO A 233 -11.81 -2.54 -29.49
C PRO A 233 -11.80 -1.15 -28.82
N ASP A 234 -10.92 -0.28 -29.27
CA ASP A 234 -10.82 1.13 -28.81
C ASP A 234 -10.79 1.28 -27.28
N PHE A 235 -10.10 0.34 -26.63
CA PHE A 235 -10.02 0.29 -25.17
C PHE A 235 -9.33 1.54 -24.61
N SER A 236 -9.90 2.06 -23.53
CA SER A 236 -9.25 2.99 -22.61
C SER A 236 -9.60 2.63 -21.17
N MET A 237 -8.80 3.10 -20.22
CA MET A 237 -9.15 2.94 -18.80
C MET A 237 -10.44 3.69 -18.45
N GLU A 238 -10.68 4.81 -19.09
CA GLU A 238 -11.91 5.58 -18.94
C GLU A 238 -13.14 4.79 -19.39
N LEU A 239 -13.07 4.11 -20.56
CA LEU A 239 -14.12 3.22 -21.02
C LEU A 239 -14.40 2.07 -20.06
N LEU A 240 -13.32 1.50 -19.45
CA LEU A 240 -13.48 0.48 -18.43
C LEU A 240 -14.24 1.02 -17.20
N TRP A 241 -13.84 2.17 -16.69
CA TRP A 241 -14.46 2.81 -15.52
C TRP A 241 -15.93 3.17 -15.80
N GLU A 242 -16.23 3.71 -16.97
CA GLU A 242 -17.59 3.99 -17.41
C GLU A 242 -18.46 2.73 -17.40
N ARG A 243 -18.00 1.65 -18.06
CA ARG A 243 -18.73 0.37 -18.13
C ARG A 243 -18.91 -0.28 -16.76
N MET A 244 -17.98 -0.07 -15.84
CA MET A 244 -18.11 -0.50 -14.45
C MET A 244 -19.06 0.39 -13.64
N GLY A 245 -19.49 1.54 -14.18
CA GLY A 245 -20.40 2.53 -13.56
C GLY A 245 -19.71 3.42 -12.53
N CYS A 246 -18.39 3.64 -12.67
CA CYS A 246 -17.65 4.46 -11.74
C CYS A 246 -17.91 5.97 -11.88
N PHE A 247 -18.58 6.40 -12.97
CA PHE A 247 -18.94 7.80 -13.19
C PHE A 247 -20.30 8.19 -12.60
N ASP A 248 -21.02 7.23 -12.05
CA ASP A 248 -22.27 7.54 -11.36
C ASP A 248 -22.00 8.41 -10.12
N ALA A 249 -22.93 9.31 -9.81
CA ALA A 249 -22.79 10.39 -8.83
C ALA A 249 -22.41 9.96 -7.39
N GLN A 250 -22.36 8.66 -7.11
CA GLN A 250 -22.03 8.12 -5.80
C GLN A 250 -21.16 6.87 -5.96
N VAL A 251 -19.83 7.07 -5.99
CA VAL A 251 -18.87 5.97 -5.94
C VAL A 251 -18.50 5.67 -4.50
N SER A 252 -18.66 4.42 -4.09
CA SER A 252 -18.29 4.00 -2.73
C SER A 252 -16.79 3.70 -2.62
N THR A 253 -16.26 3.83 -1.41
CA THR A 253 -14.88 3.46 -1.13
C THR A 253 -14.72 1.96 -0.98
N ARG A 254 -13.55 1.42 -1.35
CA ARG A 254 -13.20 0.04 -1.07
C ARG A 254 -13.02 -0.15 0.45
N HIS A 255 -13.52 -1.25 0.96
CA HIS A 255 -13.34 -1.63 2.36
C HIS A 255 -12.64 -2.99 2.45
N GLN A 256 -11.50 -3.01 3.09
CA GLN A 256 -10.78 -4.21 3.44
C GLN A 256 -10.50 -4.20 4.95
N THR A 257 -10.98 -5.24 5.64
CA THR A 257 -10.88 -5.34 7.10
C THR A 257 -9.67 -6.17 7.54
N THR A 258 -8.79 -6.55 6.62
CA THR A 258 -7.59 -7.32 6.96
C THR A 258 -6.56 -6.43 7.63
N VAL A 259 -6.09 -6.85 8.80
CA VAL A 259 -4.97 -6.24 9.52
C VAL A 259 -3.77 -7.17 9.39
N LEU A 260 -2.66 -6.65 8.89
CA LEU A 260 -1.43 -7.44 8.77
C LEU A 260 -0.70 -7.49 10.12
N ALA A 261 -0.13 -8.65 10.46
CA ALA A 261 0.55 -8.84 11.75
C ALA A 261 1.66 -7.80 12.02
N GLU A 262 2.40 -7.43 10.97
CA GLU A 262 3.43 -6.39 11.10
C GLU A 262 2.86 -4.98 11.29
N ASP A 263 1.63 -4.70 10.80
CA ASP A 263 0.96 -3.43 11.08
C ASP A 263 0.55 -3.36 12.55
N ILE A 264 0.17 -4.50 13.13
CA ILE A 264 -0.10 -4.63 14.57
C ILE A 264 1.15 -4.33 15.37
N GLU A 265 2.29 -4.94 15.00
CA GLU A 265 3.56 -4.71 15.70
C GLU A 265 4.07 -3.28 15.52
N ALA A 266 4.01 -2.73 14.30
CA ALA A 266 4.37 -1.34 14.04
C ALA A 266 3.50 -0.36 14.84
N GLU A 267 2.21 -0.65 14.96
CA GLU A 267 1.30 0.15 15.76
C GLU A 267 1.60 0.02 17.27
N ARG A 268 1.88 -1.20 17.74
CA ARG A 268 2.29 -1.45 19.13
C ARG A 268 3.53 -0.63 19.47
N VAL A 269 4.59 -0.70 18.66
CA VAL A 269 5.82 0.07 18.84
C VAL A 269 5.54 1.58 18.86
N ARG A 270 4.68 2.07 17.97
CA ARG A 270 4.31 3.50 17.93
C ARG A 270 3.57 3.93 19.20
N ILE A 271 2.62 3.12 19.68
CA ILE A 271 1.86 3.42 20.90
C ILE A 271 2.77 3.40 22.12
N LEU A 272 3.69 2.43 22.21
CA LEU A 272 4.66 2.37 23.31
C LEU A 272 5.61 3.58 23.30
N ALA A 273 6.08 4.01 22.14
CA ALA A 273 6.89 5.23 22.01
C ALA A 273 6.09 6.49 22.40
N GLU A 274 4.82 6.57 22.04
CA GLU A 274 3.93 7.66 22.46
C GLU A 274 3.71 7.66 23.98
N LEU A 275 3.44 6.50 24.56
CA LEU A 275 3.28 6.35 26.02
C LEU A 275 4.56 6.75 26.76
N SER A 276 5.72 6.33 26.28
CA SER A 276 7.02 6.73 26.84
C SER A 276 7.22 8.26 26.81
N ALA A 277 6.80 8.94 25.75
CA ALA A 277 6.86 10.39 25.63
C ALA A 277 5.81 11.13 26.50
N LEU A 278 4.69 10.48 26.83
CA LEU A 278 3.65 11.02 27.71
C LEU A 278 4.01 10.84 29.20
N TYR A 279 4.68 9.75 29.53
CA TYR A 279 5.19 9.41 30.88
C TYR A 279 6.72 9.55 30.89
N ASP A 280 7.21 10.74 30.56
CA ASP A 280 8.62 11.11 30.34
C ASP A 280 9.52 11.04 31.59
N ALA A 281 8.94 10.99 32.79
CA ALA A 281 9.66 10.78 34.02
C ALA A 281 9.73 9.28 34.38
N GLU A 282 10.90 8.79 34.79
CA GLU A 282 11.16 7.37 35.08
C GLU A 282 10.18 6.80 36.12
N ASP A 283 9.89 7.56 37.18
CA ASP A 283 8.95 7.19 38.23
C ASP A 283 7.51 7.05 37.72
N ARG A 284 7.11 7.88 36.73
CA ARG A 284 5.79 7.81 36.11
C ARG A 284 5.68 6.61 35.16
N TRP A 285 6.72 6.33 34.41
CA TRP A 285 6.76 5.15 33.55
C TRP A 285 6.67 3.87 34.38
N GLN A 286 7.47 3.78 35.42
CA GLN A 286 7.45 2.63 36.35
C GLN A 286 6.08 2.45 37.02
N ALA A 287 5.44 3.52 37.45
CA ALA A 287 4.11 3.46 38.05
C ALA A 287 3.04 2.95 37.08
N ILE A 288 3.03 3.41 35.82
CA ILE A 288 2.04 2.98 34.84
C ILE A 288 2.30 1.53 34.38
N ASP A 289 3.57 1.14 34.26
CA ASP A 289 3.95 -0.23 33.94
C ASP A 289 3.57 -1.21 35.04
N ALA A 290 3.81 -0.86 36.33
CA ALA A 290 3.38 -1.65 37.48
C ALA A 290 1.84 -1.79 37.56
N TRP A 291 1.11 -0.70 37.30
CA TRP A 291 -0.35 -0.74 37.22
C TRP A 291 -0.83 -1.65 36.08
N TRP A 292 -0.21 -1.55 34.91
CA TRP A 292 -0.53 -2.39 33.75
C TRP A 292 -0.26 -3.86 34.04
N MET A 293 0.91 -4.16 34.61
CA MET A 293 1.30 -5.51 35.03
C MET A 293 0.28 -6.10 36.04
N GLN A 294 -0.16 -5.32 36.98
CA GLN A 294 -1.18 -5.77 37.94
C GLN A 294 -2.52 -6.09 37.27
N LYS A 295 -2.87 -5.32 36.20
CA LYS A 295 -4.15 -5.46 35.50
C LYS A 295 -4.14 -6.59 34.48
N THR A 296 -3.03 -6.80 33.79
CA THR A 296 -2.95 -7.67 32.58
C THR A 296 -2.06 -8.90 32.78
N GLY A 297 -1.18 -8.89 33.76
CA GLY A 297 -0.20 -9.94 34.02
C GLY A 297 1.07 -9.83 33.17
N THR A 298 1.23 -8.79 32.35
CA THR A 298 2.39 -8.56 31.47
C THR A 298 2.87 -7.11 31.57
N HIS A 299 4.16 -6.87 31.35
CA HIS A 299 4.70 -5.51 31.25
C HIS A 299 4.15 -4.78 30.01
N LEU A 300 4.09 -3.44 30.06
CA LEU A 300 3.66 -2.61 28.92
C LEU A 300 4.44 -2.94 27.64
N THR A 301 5.76 -3.08 27.77
CA THR A 301 6.67 -3.37 26.64
C THR A 301 6.49 -4.78 26.06
N GLU A 302 5.91 -5.69 26.80
CA GLU A 302 5.65 -7.09 26.42
C GLU A 302 4.19 -7.35 26.06
N SER A 303 3.31 -6.35 26.22
CA SER A 303 1.87 -6.52 26.06
C SER A 303 1.47 -6.63 24.57
N ASP A 304 0.66 -7.64 24.28
CA ASP A 304 -0.01 -7.84 22.98
C ASP A 304 -1.44 -7.26 22.96
N ASP A 305 -1.92 -6.69 24.07
CA ASP A 305 -3.25 -6.07 24.17
C ASP A 305 -3.28 -4.69 23.49
N LEU A 306 -3.27 -4.68 22.17
CA LEU A 306 -3.30 -3.46 21.37
C LEU A 306 -4.51 -2.55 21.67
N PRO A 307 -5.76 -3.08 21.83
CA PRO A 307 -6.89 -2.26 22.24
C PRO A 307 -6.68 -1.58 23.60
N GLY A 308 -6.14 -2.29 24.58
CA GLY A 308 -5.83 -1.74 25.89
C GLY A 308 -4.74 -0.67 25.84
N LEU A 309 -3.70 -0.88 25.07
CA LEU A 309 -2.63 0.10 24.84
C LEU A 309 -3.16 1.40 24.19
N ARG A 310 -4.07 1.28 23.20
CA ARG A 310 -4.74 2.45 22.58
C ARG A 310 -5.57 3.24 23.58
N ASP A 311 -6.35 2.56 24.41
CA ASP A 311 -7.18 3.19 25.46
C ASP A 311 -6.31 3.92 26.48
N LEU A 312 -5.21 3.30 26.90
CA LEU A 312 -4.24 3.89 27.81
C LEU A 312 -3.61 5.16 27.20
N ALA A 313 -3.15 5.12 25.95
CA ALA A 313 -2.57 6.27 25.27
C ALA A 313 -3.59 7.41 25.09
N SER A 314 -4.85 7.09 24.79
CA SER A 314 -5.93 8.08 24.69
C SER A 314 -6.16 8.80 26.03
N LYS A 315 -6.27 8.06 27.12
CA LYS A 315 -6.44 8.60 28.46
C LYS A 315 -5.26 9.45 28.92
N ALA A 316 -4.03 9.02 28.60
CA ALA A 316 -2.82 9.78 28.91
C ALA A 316 -2.79 11.13 28.18
N ARG A 317 -3.16 11.15 26.88
CA ARG A 317 -3.30 12.40 26.10
C ARG A 317 -4.32 13.36 26.71
N GLU A 318 -5.49 12.85 27.08
CA GLU A 318 -6.53 13.67 27.69
C GLU A 318 -6.08 14.25 29.04
N GLN A 319 -5.40 13.46 29.87
CA GLN A 319 -4.86 13.94 31.14
C GLN A 319 -3.81 15.04 30.95
N LYS A 320 -2.88 14.87 30.01
CA LYS A 320 -1.85 15.86 29.68
C LYS A 320 -2.48 17.15 29.15
N ALA A 321 -3.50 17.05 28.29
CA ALA A 321 -4.24 18.21 27.76
C ALA A 321 -4.98 18.98 28.86
N ARG A 322 -5.64 18.28 29.80
CA ARG A 322 -6.32 18.88 30.95
C ARG A 322 -5.33 19.59 31.88
N ALA A 323 -4.19 18.98 32.19
CA ALA A 323 -3.15 19.58 33.00
C ALA A 323 -2.57 20.86 32.36
N ALA A 324 -2.33 20.86 31.05
CA ALA A 324 -1.89 22.04 30.31
C ALA A 324 -2.93 23.18 30.33
N ALA A 325 -4.21 22.86 30.18
CA ALA A 325 -5.30 23.85 30.26
C ALA A 325 -5.42 24.48 31.66
N GLN A 326 -5.18 23.73 32.73
CA GLN A 326 -5.21 24.25 34.07
C GLN A 326 -4.02 25.18 34.41
N GLN A 327 -2.85 24.92 33.83
CA GLN A 327 -1.66 25.77 34.00
C GLN A 327 -1.80 27.14 33.32
N THR A 328 -2.54 27.24 32.23
CA THR A 328 -2.79 28.52 31.52
C THR A 328 -3.79 29.42 32.27
N HIS A 329 -4.58 28.90 33.20
CA HIS A 329 -5.54 29.67 33.98
C HIS A 329 -4.95 30.24 35.30
N THR A 330 -3.72 29.87 35.66
CA THR A 330 -3.10 30.26 36.96
C THR A 330 -2.03 31.35 36.85
N THR A 331 -1.98 32.14 35.76
CA THR A 331 -1.12 33.30 35.72
C THR A 331 -1.76 34.46 36.51
N PRO A 332 -1.20 34.93 37.65
CA PRO A 332 -1.78 36.04 38.41
C PRO A 332 -1.70 37.33 37.61
N ALA A 333 -2.80 38.07 37.57
CA ALA A 333 -2.84 39.41 37.09
C ALA A 333 -1.88 40.30 37.95
N THR A 334 -0.95 40.96 37.29
CA THR A 334 -0.04 41.98 37.91
C THR A 334 -0.92 43.10 38.46
N PRO A 335 -0.77 43.51 39.74
CA PRO A 335 -1.51 44.65 40.26
C PRO A 335 -0.99 45.95 39.61
N THR A 336 -1.89 46.63 38.95
CA THR A 336 -1.66 48.00 38.41
C THR A 336 -1.57 48.92 39.62
N THR A 337 -0.36 49.41 39.91
CA THR A 337 -0.12 50.51 40.84
C THR A 337 -0.59 51.81 40.21
N THR A 338 -1.70 52.33 40.72
CA THR A 338 -2.15 53.69 40.44
C THR A 338 -1.29 54.64 41.31
N GLU A 339 -0.32 55.31 40.71
CA GLU A 339 0.26 56.49 41.30
C GLU A 339 -0.73 57.64 41.16
N GLY A 340 -1.19 58.12 42.29
CA GLY A 340 -1.99 59.31 42.38
C GLY A 340 -1.11 60.51 42.26
N GLU A 341 -1.49 61.40 41.40
CA GLU A 341 -0.96 62.79 41.27
C GLU A 341 -1.70 63.63 42.26
N ALA A 342 -0.94 64.25 43.15
CA ALA A 342 -1.40 65.36 44.07
C ALA A 342 -0.51 66.58 43.87
N ALA A 343 -1.20 67.69 43.63
CA ALA A 343 -0.80 69.15 43.64
C ALA A 343 -0.19 69.70 42.40
#